data_1115a639a46c8442f81267ad7711e725
#
_entry.id   1115a639a46c8442f81267ad7711e725
#
_cell.length_a   1.000
_cell.length_b   1.000
_cell.length_c   1.000
_cell.angle_alpha   90.00
_cell.angle_beta   90.00
_cell.angle_gamma   90.00
#
_symmetry.space_group_name_H-M   'P 1'
#
loop_
_entity.id
_entity.type
_entity.pdbx_description
1 polymer ?
#
loop_
_entity_poly.entity_id
_entity_poly.type
_entity_poly.pdbx_seq_one_letter_code
_entity_poly.pdbx_strand_id
1 'polypeptide(L)'
;MVKLKSSDLVAVTSRSFSQNEVLVNELRNHFSQVKLNETGETLKGESLRIFLDDADKAIIGIEEINKGLLSQLHKLKMISKYGVGLNNIDIEACKELGVEIAFTPGANKSSVAEFALLLILNALRRIDSNKAEIINNHWSQQKGRGLLGKRIGILGMGNIGKELIKLLAPFDTEIFFYDQVAQTVEVNKSIKISQVTLDELLTNSEIISIHLPLTPETKNIINSEVLKKMKKDVILINTARGGIVNEDSLFDFLKNYPKSFASFDVFEAEPAFDNKLLTLENFFATSHRASLSIDGILSMGRAAIRGLIKK
;
A
#
# COMPACT_ATOMS: atom_id res chain seq x y z
N MET A 1 -7.43 -11.38 37.29
CA MET A 1 -8.42 -10.30 37.21
C MET A 1 -9.06 -10.34 35.81
N VAL A 2 -10.36 -10.59 35.76
CA VAL A 2 -11.10 -10.46 34.47
C VAL A 2 -11.19 -8.97 34.17
N LYS A 3 -10.54 -8.52 33.11
CA LYS A 3 -10.61 -7.12 32.64
C LYS A 3 -12.05 -6.84 32.24
N LEU A 4 -12.75 -5.91 32.89
CA LEU A 4 -14.10 -5.51 32.49
C LEU A 4 -14.05 -4.99 31.04
N LYS A 5 -14.95 -5.48 30.20
CA LYS A 5 -15.10 -5.01 28.80
C LYS A 5 -15.72 -3.61 28.81
N SER A 6 -15.31 -2.77 27.86
CA SER A 6 -15.97 -1.49 27.63
C SER A 6 -17.42 -1.71 27.21
N SER A 7 -18.32 -0.85 27.66
CA SER A 7 -19.72 -0.79 27.26
C SER A 7 -19.95 0.00 25.96
N ASP A 8 -18.90 0.67 25.43
CA ASP A 8 -19.00 1.39 24.16
C ASP A 8 -19.45 0.46 23.03
N LEU A 9 -20.37 0.94 22.21
CA LEU A 9 -20.74 0.25 20.98
C LEU A 9 -19.69 0.52 19.91
N VAL A 10 -19.06 -0.54 19.44
CA VAL A 10 -18.08 -0.47 18.34
C VAL A 10 -18.73 -0.95 17.05
N ALA A 11 -18.86 -0.05 16.05
CA ALA A 11 -19.30 -0.41 14.70
C ALA A 11 -18.09 -0.70 13.80
N VAL A 12 -18.08 -1.85 13.15
CA VAL A 12 -17.05 -2.28 12.20
C VAL A 12 -17.62 -2.19 10.79
N THR A 13 -17.24 -1.17 10.03
CA THR A 13 -17.76 -0.97 8.66
C THR A 13 -17.07 -1.87 7.65
N SER A 14 -15.81 -2.22 7.89
CA SER A 14 -15.01 -3.04 6.99
C SER A 14 -15.52 -4.48 6.88
N ARG A 15 -15.90 -4.90 5.67
CA ARG A 15 -16.28 -6.29 5.34
C ARG A 15 -15.19 -7.28 5.72
N SER A 16 -13.96 -6.98 5.29
CA SER A 16 -12.80 -7.87 5.49
C SER A 16 -12.49 -8.09 6.97
N PHE A 17 -12.67 -7.05 7.81
CA PHE A 17 -12.54 -7.20 9.25
C PHE A 17 -13.72 -8.01 9.82
N SER A 18 -14.95 -7.66 9.43
CA SER A 18 -16.18 -8.30 9.94
C SER A 18 -16.27 -9.79 9.63
N GLN A 19 -15.66 -10.23 8.53
CA GLN A 19 -15.58 -11.63 8.12
C GLN A 19 -14.40 -12.39 8.74
N ASN A 20 -13.49 -11.71 9.45
CA ASN A 20 -12.32 -12.33 10.06
C ASN A 20 -12.63 -12.73 11.51
N GLU A 21 -12.93 -14.02 11.74
CA GLU A 21 -13.29 -14.55 13.06
C GLU A 21 -12.25 -14.27 14.13
N VAL A 22 -10.95 -14.30 13.80
CA VAL A 22 -9.86 -14.03 14.75
C VAL A 22 -9.95 -12.59 15.24
N LEU A 23 -10.07 -11.63 14.32
CA LEU A 23 -10.16 -10.21 14.66
C LEU A 23 -11.46 -9.87 15.40
N VAL A 24 -12.57 -10.45 14.98
CA VAL A 24 -13.88 -10.27 15.64
C VAL A 24 -13.82 -10.80 17.09
N ASN A 25 -13.26 -11.98 17.30
CA ASN A 25 -13.12 -12.55 18.64
C ASN A 25 -12.16 -11.71 19.50
N GLU A 26 -11.03 -11.26 18.95
CA GLU A 26 -10.12 -10.36 19.64
C GLU A 26 -10.81 -9.04 20.03
N LEU A 27 -11.61 -8.43 19.14
CA LEU A 27 -12.38 -7.21 19.42
C LEU A 27 -13.42 -7.43 20.54
N ARG A 28 -14.17 -8.53 20.48
CA ARG A 28 -15.18 -8.93 21.47
C ARG A 28 -14.59 -9.24 22.86
N ASN A 29 -13.28 -9.47 22.97
CA ASN A 29 -12.60 -9.59 24.27
C ASN A 29 -12.48 -8.23 24.98
N HIS A 30 -12.54 -7.12 24.24
CA HIS A 30 -12.38 -5.77 24.77
C HIS A 30 -13.70 -4.97 24.88
N PHE A 31 -14.66 -5.27 24.01
CA PHE A 31 -15.94 -4.57 23.93
C PHE A 31 -17.09 -5.54 24.06
N SER A 32 -18.11 -5.17 24.87
CA SER A 32 -19.32 -6.00 25.04
C SER A 32 -20.32 -5.84 23.90
N GLN A 33 -20.28 -4.70 23.20
CA GLN A 33 -21.19 -4.36 22.13
C GLN A 33 -20.40 -4.13 20.83
N VAL A 34 -20.55 -5.03 19.86
CA VAL A 34 -19.86 -5.00 18.58
C VAL A 34 -20.87 -5.23 17.46
N LYS A 35 -21.01 -4.24 16.58
CA LYS A 35 -21.87 -4.26 15.38
C LYS A 35 -20.99 -4.50 14.16
N LEU A 36 -21.22 -5.58 13.43
CA LEU A 36 -20.41 -6.00 12.28
C LEU A 36 -21.13 -5.70 10.97
N ASN A 37 -20.39 -5.32 9.94
CA ASN A 37 -20.92 -5.24 8.59
C ASN A 37 -21.02 -6.67 8.00
N GLU A 38 -22.20 -7.25 8.09
CA GLU A 38 -22.50 -8.59 7.59
C GLU A 38 -23.03 -8.58 6.14
N THR A 39 -23.20 -7.41 5.52
CA THR A 39 -23.76 -7.30 4.16
C THR A 39 -22.82 -7.84 3.08
N GLY A 40 -21.53 -7.94 3.36
CA GLY A 40 -20.51 -8.30 2.37
C GLY A 40 -20.16 -7.16 1.39
N GLU A 41 -20.85 -6.01 1.49
CA GLU A 41 -20.66 -4.85 0.62
C GLU A 41 -19.93 -3.69 1.33
N THR A 42 -19.33 -2.80 0.56
CA THR A 42 -18.80 -1.56 1.09
C THR A 42 -19.93 -0.57 1.38
N LEU A 43 -20.11 -0.22 2.65
CA LEU A 43 -21.12 0.75 3.07
C LEU A 43 -20.77 2.14 2.54
N LYS A 44 -21.76 2.90 2.07
CA LYS A 44 -21.60 4.24 1.53
C LYS A 44 -22.86 5.11 1.70
N GLY A 45 -22.69 6.43 1.73
CA GLY A 45 -23.81 7.36 1.83
C GLY A 45 -24.73 7.04 3.00
N GLU A 46 -26.03 6.94 2.73
CA GLU A 46 -27.05 6.72 3.77
C GLU A 46 -26.91 5.38 4.49
N SER A 47 -26.50 4.30 3.81
CA SER A 47 -26.29 3.00 4.45
C SER A 47 -25.15 3.05 5.48
N LEU A 48 -24.08 3.81 5.20
CA LEU A 48 -22.97 4.02 6.13
C LEU A 48 -23.44 4.90 7.32
N ARG A 49 -24.20 5.95 7.07
CA ARG A 49 -24.77 6.81 8.11
C ARG A 49 -25.61 6.02 9.10
N ILE A 50 -26.61 5.26 8.60
CA ILE A 50 -27.49 4.43 9.44
C ILE A 50 -26.70 3.38 10.23
N PHE A 51 -25.65 2.83 9.63
CA PHE A 51 -24.80 1.83 10.29
C PHE A 51 -24.02 2.42 11.46
N LEU A 52 -23.59 3.68 11.36
CA LEU A 52 -22.77 4.38 12.37
C LEU A 52 -23.59 5.19 13.39
N ASP A 53 -24.87 5.39 13.20
CA ASP A 53 -25.74 6.33 13.92
C ASP A 53 -25.72 6.16 15.46
N ASP A 54 -25.67 4.92 15.91
CA ASP A 54 -25.70 4.53 17.32
C ASP A 54 -24.32 4.24 17.92
N ALA A 55 -23.27 4.26 17.11
CA ALA A 55 -21.92 3.85 17.53
C ALA A 55 -21.18 4.92 18.34
N ASP A 56 -20.53 4.52 19.43
CA ASP A 56 -19.56 5.35 20.17
C ASP A 56 -18.20 5.37 19.49
N LYS A 57 -17.80 4.24 18.89
CA LYS A 57 -16.52 4.04 18.22
C LYS A 57 -16.70 3.28 16.92
N ALA A 58 -15.80 3.48 15.96
CA ALA A 58 -15.86 2.77 14.69
C ALA A 58 -14.49 2.23 14.25
N ILE A 59 -14.48 1.04 13.63
CA ILE A 59 -13.36 0.55 12.83
C ILE A 59 -13.73 0.76 11.35
N ILE A 60 -12.96 1.64 10.68
CA ILE A 60 -13.23 2.06 9.30
C ILE A 60 -12.17 1.46 8.36
N GLY A 61 -12.61 0.84 7.27
CA GLY A 61 -11.76 0.38 6.17
C GLY A 61 -11.58 1.44 5.09
N ILE A 62 -12.23 1.23 3.95
CA ILE A 62 -12.13 2.07 2.75
C ILE A 62 -13.32 3.06 2.62
N GLU A 63 -14.27 3.00 3.54
CA GLU A 63 -15.48 3.82 3.52
C GLU A 63 -15.12 5.30 3.65
N GLU A 64 -15.81 6.16 2.89
CA GLU A 64 -15.57 7.60 2.88
C GLU A 64 -16.21 8.27 4.11
N ILE A 65 -15.41 8.92 4.92
CA ILE A 65 -15.79 9.64 6.12
C ILE A 65 -15.56 11.13 5.89
N ASN A 66 -16.56 11.79 5.31
CA ASN A 66 -16.52 13.22 5.03
C ASN A 66 -17.25 14.03 6.10
N LYS A 67 -17.12 15.37 6.05
CA LYS A 67 -17.74 16.31 7.00
C LYS A 67 -19.26 16.17 7.04
N GLY A 68 -19.91 15.95 5.89
CA GLY A 68 -21.36 15.81 5.80
C GLY A 68 -21.89 14.58 6.55
N LEU A 69 -21.17 13.48 6.52
CA LEU A 69 -21.47 12.28 7.30
C LEU A 69 -21.20 12.53 8.80
N LEU A 70 -20.01 13.01 9.14
CA LEU A 70 -19.59 13.22 10.54
C LEU A 70 -20.52 14.15 11.30
N SER A 71 -21.03 15.22 10.66
CA SER A 71 -21.96 16.18 11.29
C SER A 71 -23.30 15.56 11.72
N GLN A 72 -23.62 14.35 11.23
CA GLN A 72 -24.85 13.62 11.56
C GLN A 72 -24.62 12.53 12.62
N LEU A 73 -23.37 12.22 12.97
CA LEU A 73 -23.00 11.12 13.88
C LEU A 73 -22.68 11.63 15.29
N HIS A 74 -23.72 12.08 16.03
CA HIS A 74 -23.56 12.78 17.32
C HIS A 74 -22.98 11.93 18.46
N LYS A 75 -23.01 10.59 18.35
CA LYS A 75 -22.48 9.67 19.36
C LYS A 75 -21.04 9.26 19.09
N LEU A 76 -20.59 9.36 17.83
CA LEU A 76 -19.29 8.87 17.41
C LEU A 76 -18.16 9.73 18.00
N LYS A 77 -17.34 9.14 18.84
CA LYS A 77 -16.21 9.78 19.54
C LYS A 77 -14.86 9.41 18.96
N MET A 78 -14.75 8.23 18.33
CA MET A 78 -13.46 7.73 17.87
C MET A 78 -13.60 6.86 16.61
N ILE A 79 -12.70 7.09 15.68
CA ILE A 79 -12.50 6.25 14.51
C ILE A 79 -11.14 5.58 14.60
N SER A 80 -11.07 4.26 14.46
CA SER A 80 -9.83 3.53 14.31
C SER A 80 -9.70 2.99 12.90
N LYS A 81 -8.59 3.32 12.25
CA LYS A 81 -8.33 2.93 10.85
C LYS A 81 -7.88 1.48 10.75
N TYR A 82 -8.63 0.67 10.03
CA TYR A 82 -8.21 -0.62 9.52
C TYR A 82 -7.50 -0.44 8.19
N GLY A 83 -6.18 -0.27 8.27
CA GLY A 83 -5.33 0.14 7.16
C GLY A 83 -4.33 1.21 7.60
N VAL A 84 -3.55 1.76 6.65
CA VAL A 84 -2.49 2.75 6.93
C VAL A 84 -2.65 4.08 6.18
N GLY A 85 -3.60 4.17 5.24
CA GLY A 85 -3.91 5.41 4.54
C GLY A 85 -5.13 6.10 5.14
N LEU A 86 -5.10 7.42 5.25
CA LEU A 86 -6.19 8.24 5.79
C LEU A 86 -6.92 9.05 4.70
N ASN A 87 -6.66 8.79 3.42
CA ASN A 87 -7.19 9.58 2.30
C ASN A 87 -8.74 9.57 2.21
N ASN A 88 -9.38 8.57 2.81
CA ASN A 88 -10.85 8.44 2.86
C ASN A 88 -11.48 9.04 4.13
N ILE A 89 -10.72 9.73 4.99
CA ILE A 89 -11.19 10.34 6.22
C ILE A 89 -10.88 11.83 6.19
N ASP A 90 -11.89 12.66 6.39
CA ASP A 90 -11.75 14.10 6.55
C ASP A 90 -11.21 14.42 7.96
N ILE A 91 -9.89 14.55 8.04
CA ILE A 91 -9.17 14.73 9.31
C ILE A 91 -9.54 16.05 9.97
N GLU A 92 -9.69 17.12 9.20
CA GLU A 92 -10.04 18.44 9.73
C GLU A 92 -11.47 18.43 10.28
N ALA A 93 -12.41 17.81 9.57
CA ALA A 93 -13.76 17.65 10.07
C ALA A 93 -13.83 16.81 11.35
N CYS A 94 -13.05 15.73 11.45
CA CYS A 94 -12.96 14.96 12.68
C CYS A 94 -12.47 15.81 13.85
N LYS A 95 -11.45 16.65 13.64
CA LYS A 95 -10.90 17.55 14.65
C LYS A 95 -11.94 18.63 15.06
N GLU A 96 -12.63 19.24 14.11
CA GLU A 96 -13.67 20.24 14.37
C GLU A 96 -14.84 19.68 15.19
N LEU A 97 -15.22 18.42 14.92
CA LEU A 97 -16.36 17.74 15.57
C LEU A 97 -15.97 16.92 16.80
N GLY A 98 -14.70 16.93 17.20
CA GLY A 98 -14.22 16.24 18.39
C GLY A 98 -14.17 14.71 18.25
N VAL A 99 -14.07 14.18 17.01
CA VAL A 99 -13.91 12.75 16.72
C VAL A 99 -12.42 12.40 16.67
N GLU A 100 -11.97 11.57 17.59
CA GLU A 100 -10.57 11.13 17.62
C GLU A 100 -10.28 10.13 16.49
N ILE A 101 -9.09 10.23 15.90
CA ILE A 101 -8.61 9.28 14.89
C ILE A 101 -7.43 8.48 15.44
N ALA A 102 -7.57 7.16 15.46
CA ALA A 102 -6.48 6.25 15.77
C ALA A 102 -6.06 5.50 14.49
N PHE A 103 -4.75 5.51 14.21
CA PHE A 103 -4.16 4.70 13.15
C PHE A 103 -2.73 4.32 13.49
N THR A 104 -2.21 3.28 12.87
CA THR A 104 -0.84 2.81 13.12
C THR A 104 -0.08 2.80 11.79
N PRO A 105 0.78 3.81 11.56
CA PRO A 105 1.65 3.82 10.38
C PRO A 105 2.49 2.55 10.28
N GLY A 106 2.56 1.96 9.07
CA GLY A 106 3.38 0.78 8.83
C GLY A 106 2.82 -0.53 9.38
N ALA A 107 1.57 -0.60 9.83
CA ALA A 107 0.97 -1.85 10.28
C ALA A 107 0.98 -2.96 9.22
N ASN A 108 1.02 -2.61 7.94
CA ASN A 108 1.09 -3.53 6.79
C ASN A 108 2.48 -3.60 6.14
N LYS A 109 3.52 -3.00 6.74
CA LYS A 109 4.82 -2.79 6.08
C LYS A 109 5.46 -4.08 5.58
N SER A 110 5.40 -5.16 6.35
CA SER A 110 6.01 -6.45 5.98
C SER A 110 5.31 -7.05 4.77
N SER A 111 3.97 -7.09 4.77
CA SER A 111 3.19 -7.58 3.63
C SER A 111 3.49 -6.81 2.33
N VAL A 112 3.52 -5.47 2.40
CA VAL A 112 3.78 -4.64 1.22
C VAL A 112 5.23 -4.76 0.75
N ALA A 113 6.20 -4.85 1.67
CA ALA A 113 7.61 -5.02 1.32
C ALA A 113 7.87 -6.39 0.67
N GLU A 114 7.28 -7.46 1.19
CA GLU A 114 7.33 -8.80 0.59
C GLU A 114 6.72 -8.80 -0.81
N PHE A 115 5.58 -8.12 -0.97
CA PHE A 115 4.92 -8.02 -2.26
C PHE A 115 5.75 -7.20 -3.27
N ALA A 116 6.39 -6.12 -2.84
CA ALA A 116 7.31 -5.36 -3.67
C ALA A 116 8.51 -6.21 -4.12
N LEU A 117 9.08 -7.02 -3.22
CA LEU A 117 10.14 -7.97 -3.55
C LEU A 117 9.66 -9.04 -4.55
N LEU A 118 8.44 -9.56 -4.38
CA LEU A 118 7.82 -10.48 -5.33
C LEU A 118 7.72 -9.85 -6.72
N LEU A 119 7.24 -8.61 -6.83
CA LEU A 119 7.12 -7.90 -8.10
C LEU A 119 8.49 -7.64 -8.74
N ILE A 120 9.52 -7.32 -7.94
CA ILE A 120 10.91 -7.20 -8.42
C ILE A 120 11.39 -8.53 -9.03
N LEU A 121 11.21 -9.64 -8.31
CA LEU A 121 11.64 -10.96 -8.77
C LEU A 121 10.85 -11.42 -10.00
N ASN A 122 9.54 -11.15 -10.04
CA ASN A 122 8.70 -11.40 -11.22
C ASN A 122 9.21 -10.63 -12.45
N ALA A 123 9.43 -9.32 -12.32
CA ALA A 123 9.94 -8.48 -13.40
C ALA A 123 11.32 -8.92 -13.92
N LEU A 124 12.19 -9.36 -13.03
CA LEU A 124 13.52 -9.90 -13.39
C LEU A 124 13.44 -11.24 -14.13
N ARG A 125 12.49 -12.09 -13.80
CA ARG A 125 12.39 -13.47 -14.32
C ARG A 125 11.25 -13.70 -15.31
N ARG A 126 10.35 -12.71 -15.51
CA ARG A 126 9.21 -12.75 -16.43
C ARG A 126 8.32 -14.00 -16.24
N ILE A 127 8.02 -14.30 -14.97
CA ILE A 127 7.21 -15.47 -14.61
C ILE A 127 5.74 -15.26 -15.00
N ASP A 128 5.30 -14.00 -15.03
CA ASP A 128 3.96 -13.56 -15.41
C ASP A 128 3.51 -14.10 -16.78
N SER A 129 4.38 -14.05 -17.80
CA SER A 129 4.06 -14.50 -19.16
C SER A 129 4.24 -16.00 -19.37
N ASN A 130 5.11 -16.65 -18.60
CA ASN A 130 5.55 -18.03 -18.86
C ASN A 130 4.41 -19.06 -18.78
N LYS A 131 3.49 -18.93 -17.82
CA LYS A 131 2.33 -19.83 -17.73
C LYS A 131 1.43 -19.73 -18.96
N ALA A 132 1.19 -18.51 -19.46
CA ALA A 132 0.38 -18.29 -20.66
C ALA A 132 1.06 -18.89 -21.90
N GLU A 133 2.38 -18.76 -22.04
CA GLU A 133 3.14 -19.38 -23.10
C GLU A 133 2.96 -20.91 -23.12
N ILE A 134 3.11 -21.57 -21.96
CA ILE A 134 2.93 -23.02 -21.83
C ILE A 134 1.51 -23.46 -22.22
N ILE A 135 0.48 -22.74 -21.75
CA ILE A 135 -0.92 -23.04 -22.10
C ILE A 135 -1.15 -22.92 -23.62
N ASN A 136 -0.47 -22.00 -24.28
CA ASN A 136 -0.52 -21.81 -25.74
C ASN A 136 0.44 -22.73 -26.49
N ASN A 137 0.92 -23.83 -25.88
CA ASN A 137 1.85 -24.80 -26.46
C ASN A 137 3.20 -24.20 -26.89
N HIS A 138 3.61 -23.11 -26.25
CA HIS A 138 4.90 -22.48 -26.49
C HIS A 138 5.86 -22.76 -25.32
N TRP A 139 6.83 -23.67 -25.55
CA TRP A 139 7.85 -24.05 -24.55
C TRP A 139 9.08 -23.15 -24.71
N SER A 140 8.98 -21.91 -24.19
CA SER A 140 10.05 -20.92 -24.22
C SER A 140 10.94 -21.02 -22.99
N GLN A 141 12.26 -20.97 -23.18
CA GLN A 141 13.26 -20.90 -22.10
C GLN A 141 13.91 -19.51 -22.09
N GLN A 142 13.07 -18.47 -21.84
CA GLN A 142 13.56 -17.09 -21.81
C GLN A 142 14.56 -16.88 -20.68
N LYS A 143 15.66 -16.19 -20.99
CA LYS A 143 16.69 -15.85 -20.01
C LYS A 143 16.27 -14.62 -19.22
N GLY A 144 16.06 -14.78 -17.91
CA GLY A 144 15.84 -13.67 -16.99
C GLY A 144 17.15 -13.10 -16.42
N ARG A 145 16.99 -12.01 -15.63
CA ARG A 145 18.08 -11.37 -14.87
C ARG A 145 18.07 -11.87 -13.42
N GLY A 146 19.21 -11.87 -12.74
CA GLY A 146 19.31 -12.11 -11.29
C GLY A 146 19.16 -10.84 -10.48
N LEU A 147 18.79 -10.96 -9.21
CA LEU A 147 18.72 -9.84 -8.27
C LEU A 147 20.07 -9.57 -7.58
N LEU A 148 20.91 -10.60 -7.45
CA LEU A 148 22.21 -10.52 -6.77
C LEU A 148 23.07 -9.37 -7.34
N GLY A 149 23.60 -8.52 -6.46
CA GLY A 149 24.50 -7.41 -6.80
C GLY A 149 23.83 -6.27 -7.57
N LYS A 150 22.50 -6.20 -7.65
CA LYS A 150 21.80 -5.14 -8.38
C LYS A 150 21.78 -3.81 -7.63
N ARG A 151 21.76 -2.72 -8.40
CA ARG A 151 21.59 -1.36 -7.89
C ARG A 151 20.10 -1.02 -7.85
N ILE A 152 19.60 -0.76 -6.64
CA ILE A 152 18.17 -0.55 -6.38
C ILE A 152 17.95 0.86 -5.83
N GLY A 153 17.06 1.60 -6.46
CA GLY A 153 16.57 2.89 -6.01
C GLY A 153 15.30 2.75 -5.19
N ILE A 154 15.27 3.30 -3.99
CA ILE A 154 14.10 3.36 -3.11
C ILE A 154 13.62 4.82 -3.05
N LEU A 155 12.44 5.09 -3.63
CA LEU A 155 11.79 6.40 -3.53
C LEU A 155 10.87 6.43 -2.31
N GLY A 156 11.31 7.08 -1.24
CA GLY A 156 10.62 7.14 0.06
C GLY A 156 11.16 6.14 1.06
N MET A 157 11.87 6.63 2.08
CA MET A 157 12.49 5.84 3.15
C MET A 157 11.59 5.75 4.39
N GLY A 158 10.28 5.54 4.17
CA GLY A 158 9.30 5.29 5.20
C GLY A 158 9.35 3.85 5.75
N ASN A 159 8.27 3.43 6.43
CA ASN A 159 8.17 2.09 7.03
C ASN A 159 8.36 0.97 6.01
N ILE A 160 7.79 1.10 4.81
CA ILE A 160 7.84 0.06 3.76
C ILE A 160 9.23 0.04 3.12
N GLY A 161 9.79 1.20 2.73
CA GLY A 161 11.14 1.28 2.15
C GLY A 161 12.19 0.68 3.06
N LYS A 162 12.16 1.00 4.36
CA LYS A 162 13.04 0.40 5.38
C LYS A 162 12.87 -1.12 5.50
N GLU A 163 11.64 -1.62 5.42
CA GLU A 163 11.38 -3.06 5.50
C GLU A 163 11.85 -3.78 4.24
N LEU A 164 11.63 -3.20 3.04
CA LEU A 164 12.11 -3.76 1.78
C LEU A 164 13.64 -3.89 1.76
N ILE A 165 14.38 -2.89 2.28
CA ILE A 165 15.85 -2.95 2.37
C ILE A 165 16.29 -4.16 3.20
N LYS A 166 15.61 -4.49 4.30
CA LYS A 166 15.94 -5.67 5.10
C LYS A 166 15.75 -6.96 4.31
N LEU A 167 14.69 -7.04 3.50
CA LEU A 167 14.43 -8.20 2.65
C LEU A 167 15.43 -8.30 1.48
N LEU A 168 15.99 -7.19 1.03
CA LEU A 168 17.00 -7.14 -0.03
C LEU A 168 18.41 -7.48 0.47
N ALA A 169 18.65 -7.45 1.77
CA ALA A 169 19.95 -7.68 2.38
C ALA A 169 20.66 -8.96 1.91
N PRO A 170 19.99 -10.13 1.82
CA PRO A 170 20.64 -11.37 1.41
C PRO A 170 21.09 -11.42 -0.06
N PHE A 171 20.68 -10.45 -0.88
CA PHE A 171 21.00 -10.39 -2.31
C PHE A 171 22.23 -9.53 -2.64
N ASP A 172 22.96 -9.07 -1.64
CA ASP A 172 24.19 -8.24 -1.83
C ASP A 172 23.95 -7.05 -2.77
N THR A 173 22.78 -6.42 -2.65
CA THR A 173 22.37 -5.29 -3.48
C THR A 173 22.99 -3.99 -3.01
N GLU A 174 23.20 -3.05 -3.93
CA GLU A 174 23.58 -1.67 -3.61
C GLU A 174 22.32 -0.79 -3.62
N ILE A 175 22.01 -0.14 -2.51
CA ILE A 175 20.77 0.63 -2.32
C ILE A 175 21.06 2.14 -2.41
N PHE A 176 20.40 2.81 -3.33
CA PHE A 176 20.26 4.26 -3.36
C PHE A 176 18.85 4.61 -2.87
N PHE A 177 18.73 5.58 -1.98
CA PHE A 177 17.40 6.05 -1.60
C PHE A 177 17.31 7.57 -1.68
N TYR A 178 16.09 8.04 -1.99
CA TYR A 178 15.71 9.43 -1.94
C TYR A 178 14.56 9.61 -0.96
N ASP A 179 14.69 10.55 -0.06
CA ASP A 179 13.66 11.04 0.84
C ASP A 179 13.89 12.54 1.08
N GLN A 180 12.81 13.30 1.29
CA GLN A 180 12.90 14.74 1.58
C GLN A 180 13.55 15.01 2.93
N VAL A 181 13.50 14.07 3.86
CA VAL A 181 14.08 14.15 5.20
C VAL A 181 15.28 13.22 5.28
N ALA A 182 16.37 13.69 5.91
CA ALA A 182 17.51 12.84 6.20
C ALA A 182 17.08 11.63 7.04
N GLN A 183 17.38 10.43 6.57
CA GLN A 183 16.98 9.18 7.21
C GLN A 183 18.21 8.37 7.63
N THR A 184 18.18 7.89 8.86
CA THR A 184 19.07 6.81 9.29
C THR A 184 18.42 5.46 9.07
N VAL A 185 19.15 4.54 8.46
CA VAL A 185 18.66 3.19 8.21
C VAL A 185 19.56 2.23 9.00
N GLU A 186 19.01 1.66 10.06
CA GLU A 186 19.68 0.58 10.78
C GLU A 186 19.49 -0.72 10.01
N VAL A 187 20.53 -1.15 9.31
CA VAL A 187 20.62 -2.44 8.65
C VAL A 187 21.92 -3.12 8.99
N ASN A 188 21.96 -4.41 8.82
CA ASN A 188 23.15 -5.22 9.01
C ASN A 188 24.30 -4.65 8.17
N LYS A 189 25.49 -4.52 8.73
CA LYS A 189 26.67 -3.79 8.20
C LYS A 189 27.15 -4.21 6.80
N SER A 190 26.55 -5.23 6.19
CA SER A 190 26.96 -5.77 4.89
C SER A 190 26.32 -5.10 3.67
N ILE A 191 25.28 -4.25 3.84
CA ILE A 191 24.59 -3.61 2.71
C ILE A 191 25.16 -2.22 2.48
N LYS A 192 25.49 -1.90 1.23
CA LYS A 192 25.82 -0.53 0.81
C LYS A 192 24.52 0.26 0.62
N ILE A 193 24.29 1.25 1.49
CA ILE A 193 23.11 2.13 1.43
C ILE A 193 23.58 3.58 1.41
N SER A 194 23.08 4.36 0.46
CA SER A 194 23.39 5.77 0.31
C SER A 194 22.14 6.60 0.09
N GLN A 195 21.97 7.69 0.84
CA GLN A 195 21.02 8.73 0.50
C GLN A 195 21.60 9.58 -0.63
N VAL A 196 20.84 9.76 -1.68
CA VAL A 196 21.27 10.44 -2.90
C VAL A 196 20.21 11.44 -3.37
N THR A 197 20.55 12.28 -4.32
CA THR A 197 19.56 13.11 -5.03
C THR A 197 18.63 12.26 -5.88
N LEU A 198 17.45 12.80 -6.22
CA LEU A 198 16.51 12.10 -7.10
C LEU A 198 17.17 11.75 -8.44
N ASP A 199 17.93 12.67 -9.03
CA ASP A 199 18.60 12.48 -10.32
C ASP A 199 19.65 11.36 -10.26
N GLU A 200 20.44 11.29 -9.19
CA GLU A 200 21.39 10.21 -8.97
C GLU A 200 20.71 8.85 -8.81
N LEU A 201 19.58 8.80 -8.08
CA LEU A 201 18.81 7.58 -7.92
C LEU A 201 18.31 7.09 -9.28
N LEU A 202 17.70 7.97 -10.08
CA LEU A 202 17.11 7.63 -11.37
C LEU A 202 18.15 7.11 -12.38
N THR A 203 19.32 7.77 -12.44
CA THR A 203 20.38 7.42 -13.40
C THR A 203 21.14 6.16 -13.04
N ASN A 204 21.35 5.91 -11.75
CA ASN A 204 22.19 4.80 -11.30
C ASN A 204 21.43 3.49 -11.08
N SER A 205 20.13 3.54 -10.76
CA SER A 205 19.35 2.36 -10.41
C SER A 205 19.01 1.50 -11.62
N GLU A 206 19.03 0.20 -11.45
CA GLU A 206 18.53 -0.81 -12.40
C GLU A 206 17.08 -1.20 -12.07
N ILE A 207 16.71 -1.04 -10.79
CA ILE A 207 15.38 -1.29 -10.26
C ILE A 207 15.01 -0.10 -9.40
N ILE A 208 13.80 0.43 -9.55
CA ILE A 208 13.30 1.54 -8.75
C ILE A 208 11.99 1.10 -8.11
N SER A 209 11.89 1.20 -6.78
CA SER A 209 10.68 0.88 -6.03
C SER A 209 10.15 2.12 -5.32
N ILE A 210 8.87 2.42 -5.52
CA ILE A 210 8.20 3.63 -5.04
C ILE A 210 7.46 3.34 -3.74
N HIS A 211 7.76 4.13 -2.69
CA HIS A 211 7.16 4.06 -1.35
C HIS A 211 6.82 5.44 -0.80
N LEU A 212 6.57 6.41 -1.69
CA LEU A 212 6.15 7.77 -1.35
C LEU A 212 4.64 7.83 -1.06
N PRO A 213 4.16 8.72 -0.19
CA PRO A 213 2.74 9.05 -0.12
C PRO A 213 2.35 9.87 -1.37
N LEU A 214 1.07 9.83 -1.75
CA LEU A 214 0.52 10.75 -2.75
C LEU A 214 0.18 12.09 -2.06
N THR A 215 0.90 13.12 -2.46
CA THR A 215 0.69 14.51 -2.03
C THR A 215 0.72 15.42 -3.26
N PRO A 216 0.36 16.72 -3.17
CA PRO A 216 0.53 17.65 -4.28
C PRO A 216 1.95 17.66 -4.86
N GLU A 217 2.98 17.50 -4.02
CA GLU A 217 4.40 17.54 -4.41
C GLU A 217 4.85 16.23 -5.06
N THR A 218 4.23 15.09 -4.72
CA THR A 218 4.59 13.77 -5.24
C THR A 218 3.69 13.34 -6.40
N LYS A 219 2.59 14.04 -6.64
CA LYS A 219 1.73 13.77 -7.80
C LYS A 219 2.52 13.98 -9.10
N ASN A 220 2.54 12.95 -9.94
CA ASN A 220 3.29 12.94 -11.21
C ASN A 220 4.77 13.30 -11.06
N ILE A 221 5.37 13.03 -9.90
CA ILE A 221 6.81 13.23 -9.70
C ILE A 221 7.62 12.39 -10.69
N ILE A 222 7.09 11.24 -11.12
CA ILE A 222 7.62 10.43 -12.21
C ILE A 222 6.83 10.75 -13.48
N ASN A 223 7.27 11.76 -14.18
CA ASN A 223 6.71 12.23 -15.46
C ASN A 223 7.64 11.88 -16.63
N SER A 224 7.32 12.36 -17.83
CA SER A 224 8.09 12.08 -19.06
C SER A 224 9.56 12.52 -18.96
N GLU A 225 9.84 13.67 -18.34
CA GLU A 225 11.21 14.17 -18.20
C GLU A 225 12.03 13.32 -17.22
N VAL A 226 11.39 12.87 -16.16
CA VAL A 226 12.02 11.99 -15.16
C VAL A 226 12.28 10.59 -15.73
N LEU A 227 11.31 10.02 -16.47
CA LEU A 227 11.46 8.73 -17.13
C LEU A 227 12.62 8.71 -18.14
N LYS A 228 12.87 9.81 -18.86
CA LYS A 228 14.01 9.93 -19.80
C LYS A 228 15.37 9.79 -19.11
N LYS A 229 15.50 10.14 -17.82
CA LYS A 229 16.72 10.02 -17.04
C LYS A 229 17.01 8.58 -16.61
N MET A 230 16.00 7.72 -16.58
CA MET A 230 16.15 6.33 -16.17
C MET A 230 16.90 5.50 -17.22
N LYS A 231 17.44 4.37 -16.78
CA LYS A 231 18.03 3.37 -17.68
C LYS A 231 16.97 2.80 -18.62
N LYS A 232 17.39 2.47 -19.85
CA LYS A 232 16.50 1.98 -20.92
C LYS A 232 16.12 0.49 -20.76
N ASP A 233 16.52 -0.12 -19.66
CA ASP A 233 16.19 -1.48 -19.23
C ASP A 233 15.79 -1.51 -17.74
N VAL A 234 15.36 -0.35 -17.20
CA VAL A 234 14.94 -0.20 -15.81
C VAL A 234 13.71 -1.03 -15.48
N ILE A 235 13.64 -1.51 -14.24
CA ILE A 235 12.42 -2.08 -13.65
C ILE A 235 11.83 -1.04 -12.70
N LEU A 236 10.58 -0.68 -12.88
CA LEU A 236 9.86 0.28 -12.04
C LEU A 236 8.72 -0.42 -11.29
N ILE A 237 8.73 -0.34 -9.95
CA ILE A 237 7.74 -0.96 -9.07
C ILE A 237 6.94 0.12 -8.34
N ASN A 238 5.61 0.04 -8.41
CA ASN A 238 4.74 0.92 -7.64
C ASN A 238 3.72 0.11 -6.81
N THR A 239 3.98 0.02 -5.51
CA THR A 239 3.06 -0.51 -4.50
C THR A 239 2.62 0.58 -3.52
N ALA A 240 2.81 1.86 -3.88
CA ALA A 240 2.54 3.00 -3.02
C ALA A 240 1.14 3.60 -3.29
N ARG A 241 1.02 4.42 -4.33
CA ARG A 241 -0.26 5.05 -4.76
C ARG A 241 -0.24 5.27 -6.27
N GLY A 242 -1.42 5.19 -6.89
CA GLY A 242 -1.65 5.74 -8.21
C GLY A 242 -1.46 7.25 -8.24
N GLY A 243 -1.18 7.82 -9.42
CA GLY A 243 -0.93 9.24 -9.58
C GLY A 243 0.47 9.74 -9.15
N ILE A 244 1.33 8.90 -8.55
CA ILE A 244 2.75 9.23 -8.32
C ILE A 244 3.53 9.16 -9.63
N VAL A 245 3.22 8.18 -10.46
CA VAL A 245 3.73 8.03 -11.81
C VAL A 245 2.66 8.53 -12.78
N ASN A 246 3.03 9.35 -13.73
CA ASN A 246 2.15 9.70 -14.84
C ASN A 246 2.01 8.50 -15.76
N GLU A 247 0.83 7.89 -15.79
CA GLU A 247 0.57 6.62 -16.47
C GLU A 247 0.68 6.75 -18.00
N ASP A 248 0.30 7.91 -18.56
CA ASP A 248 0.47 8.20 -19.99
C ASP A 248 1.93 8.27 -20.40
N SER A 249 2.74 8.97 -19.62
CA SER A 249 4.19 9.06 -19.85
C SER A 249 4.88 7.71 -19.70
N LEU A 250 4.44 6.90 -18.74
CA LEU A 250 4.97 5.55 -18.55
C LEU A 250 4.63 4.64 -19.73
N PHE A 251 3.39 4.73 -20.25
CA PHE A 251 3.00 3.96 -21.43
C PHE A 251 3.91 4.25 -22.63
N ASP A 252 4.14 5.53 -22.94
CA ASP A 252 5.02 5.94 -24.02
C ASP A 252 6.47 5.49 -23.78
N PHE A 253 6.93 5.59 -22.53
CA PHE A 253 8.28 5.13 -22.16
C PHE A 253 8.44 3.62 -22.37
N LEU A 254 7.53 2.80 -21.86
CA LEU A 254 7.60 1.34 -21.98
C LEU A 254 7.48 0.88 -23.44
N LYS A 255 6.65 1.54 -24.24
CA LYS A 255 6.51 1.27 -25.66
C LYS A 255 7.80 1.56 -26.44
N ASN A 256 8.51 2.64 -26.08
CA ASN A 256 9.77 3.02 -26.72
C ASN A 256 10.99 2.22 -26.21
N TYR A 257 10.90 1.64 -25.00
CA TYR A 257 11.98 0.89 -24.37
C TYR A 257 11.51 -0.50 -23.92
N PRO A 258 11.36 -1.47 -24.83
CA PRO A 258 10.77 -2.79 -24.54
C PRO A 258 11.61 -3.65 -23.60
N LYS A 259 12.86 -3.27 -23.30
CA LYS A 259 13.69 -3.93 -22.27
C LYS A 259 13.40 -3.41 -20.87
N SER A 260 12.75 -2.25 -20.73
CA SER A 260 12.24 -1.76 -19.45
C SER A 260 10.99 -2.55 -19.07
N PHE A 261 10.70 -2.60 -17.77
CA PHE A 261 9.53 -3.29 -17.25
C PHE A 261 8.92 -2.47 -16.10
N ALA A 262 7.60 -2.48 -15.97
CA ALA A 262 6.96 -1.92 -14.80
C ALA A 262 5.97 -2.90 -14.18
N SER A 263 5.89 -2.90 -12.84
CA SER A 263 4.89 -3.67 -12.08
C SER A 263 4.18 -2.77 -11.11
N PHE A 264 2.87 -2.63 -11.28
CA PHE A 264 2.03 -1.76 -10.46
C PHE A 264 0.95 -2.53 -9.73
N ASP A 265 0.80 -2.23 -8.44
CA ASP A 265 -0.33 -2.71 -7.62
C ASP A 265 -1.42 -1.64 -7.46
N VAL A 266 -1.15 -0.40 -7.86
CA VAL A 266 -1.99 0.78 -7.64
C VAL A 266 -2.07 1.65 -8.90
N PHE A 267 -3.24 2.28 -9.12
CA PHE A 267 -3.52 3.07 -10.31
C PHE A 267 -4.18 4.41 -9.95
N GLU A 268 -4.08 5.39 -10.85
CA GLU A 268 -4.73 6.70 -10.66
C GLU A 268 -6.26 6.57 -10.60
N ALA A 269 -6.81 5.67 -11.42
CA ALA A 269 -8.22 5.29 -11.37
C ALA A 269 -8.33 3.79 -11.05
N GLU A 270 -9.01 3.43 -9.97
CA GLU A 270 -9.29 2.06 -9.56
C GLU A 270 -10.79 1.81 -9.47
N PRO A 271 -11.31 0.70 -10.04
CA PRO A 271 -10.62 -0.37 -10.77
C PRO A 271 -10.06 0.05 -12.13
N ALA A 272 -8.87 -0.47 -12.49
CA ALA A 272 -8.10 -0.06 -13.66
C ALA A 272 -8.35 -0.92 -14.90
N PHE A 273 -9.60 -1.36 -15.16
CA PHE A 273 -9.92 -2.33 -16.22
C PHE A 273 -9.56 -1.84 -17.64
N ASP A 274 -9.73 -0.54 -17.91
CA ASP A 274 -9.48 0.05 -19.22
C ASP A 274 -8.13 0.78 -19.31
N ASN A 275 -7.22 0.50 -18.39
CA ASN A 275 -5.93 1.17 -18.38
C ASN A 275 -5.05 0.66 -19.53
N LYS A 276 -4.57 1.59 -20.38
CA LYS A 276 -3.77 1.27 -21.57
C LYS A 276 -2.45 0.55 -21.25
N LEU A 277 -1.89 0.73 -20.06
CA LEU A 277 -0.70 0.02 -19.61
C LEU A 277 -0.89 -1.50 -19.64
N LEU A 278 -2.13 -1.99 -19.40
CA LEU A 278 -2.45 -3.42 -19.43
C LEU A 278 -2.28 -4.07 -20.80
N THR A 279 -2.18 -3.27 -21.87
CA THR A 279 -1.96 -3.77 -23.24
C THR A 279 -0.49 -4.06 -23.55
N LEU A 280 0.43 -3.69 -22.66
CA LEU A 280 1.87 -3.83 -22.88
C LEU A 280 2.41 -5.13 -22.27
N GLU A 281 3.22 -5.88 -23.03
CA GLU A 281 3.87 -7.10 -22.57
C GLU A 281 4.91 -6.88 -21.46
N ASN A 282 5.49 -5.68 -21.40
CA ASN A 282 6.47 -5.28 -20.39
C ASN A 282 5.85 -4.49 -19.23
N PHE A 283 4.55 -4.72 -18.98
CA PHE A 283 3.82 -4.19 -17.84
C PHE A 283 3.06 -5.30 -17.12
N PHE A 284 3.17 -5.34 -15.79
CA PHE A 284 2.45 -6.28 -14.94
C PHE A 284 1.61 -5.54 -13.91
N ALA A 285 0.36 -5.95 -13.75
CA ALA A 285 -0.61 -5.32 -12.86
C ALA A 285 -1.13 -6.29 -11.80
N THR A 286 -1.42 -5.74 -10.63
CA THR A 286 -2.20 -6.40 -9.58
C THR A 286 -3.26 -5.45 -9.04
N SER A 287 -4.29 -5.98 -8.37
CA SER A 287 -5.52 -5.26 -8.03
C SER A 287 -5.47 -4.68 -6.60
N HIS A 288 -4.48 -3.84 -6.29
CA HIS A 288 -4.28 -3.16 -5.01
C HIS A 288 -4.30 -4.14 -3.82
N ARG A 289 -3.47 -5.17 -3.91
CA ARG A 289 -3.46 -6.30 -2.98
C ARG A 289 -2.19 -6.46 -2.15
N ALA A 290 -1.23 -5.57 -2.27
CA ALA A 290 0.06 -5.70 -1.59
C ALA A 290 -0.06 -5.85 -0.05
N SER A 291 -1.10 -5.29 0.57
CA SER A 291 -1.37 -5.43 2.00
C SER A 291 -2.23 -6.65 2.38
N LEU A 292 -2.71 -7.44 1.41
CA LEU A 292 -3.72 -8.49 1.61
C LEU A 292 -3.12 -9.89 1.90
N SER A 293 -1.96 -9.97 2.55
CA SER A 293 -1.55 -11.22 3.17
C SER A 293 -2.36 -11.48 4.45
N ILE A 294 -2.50 -12.75 4.86
CA ILE A 294 -3.19 -13.11 6.11
C ILE A 294 -2.56 -12.35 7.28
N ASP A 295 -1.22 -12.34 7.36
CA ASP A 295 -0.48 -11.66 8.43
C ASP A 295 -0.64 -10.13 8.36
N GLY A 296 -0.66 -9.55 7.17
CA GLY A 296 -0.93 -8.13 6.94
C GLY A 296 -2.33 -7.72 7.41
N ILE A 297 -3.34 -8.52 7.05
CA ILE A 297 -4.72 -8.35 7.50
C ILE A 297 -4.82 -8.39 9.03
N LEU A 298 -4.25 -9.41 9.67
CA LEU A 298 -4.24 -9.55 11.13
C LEU A 298 -3.48 -8.40 11.79
N SER A 299 -2.34 -8.00 11.24
CA SER A 299 -1.54 -6.89 11.78
C SER A 299 -2.31 -5.57 11.75
N MET A 300 -2.95 -5.23 10.63
CA MET A 300 -3.80 -4.04 10.50
C MET A 300 -5.01 -4.10 11.43
N GLY A 301 -5.68 -5.26 11.54
CA GLY A 301 -6.83 -5.44 12.41
C GLY A 301 -6.48 -5.29 13.88
N ARG A 302 -5.40 -5.91 14.32
CA ARG A 302 -4.89 -5.77 15.71
C ARG A 302 -4.45 -4.34 16.00
N ALA A 303 -3.88 -3.64 15.01
CA ALA A 303 -3.55 -2.22 15.14
C ALA A 303 -4.81 -1.36 15.33
N ALA A 304 -5.88 -1.64 14.56
CA ALA A 304 -7.16 -0.96 14.72
C ALA A 304 -7.80 -1.24 16.09
N ILE A 305 -7.79 -2.49 16.57
CA ILE A 305 -8.29 -2.84 17.91
C ILE A 305 -7.51 -2.08 19.00
N ARG A 306 -6.16 -2.10 18.91
CA ARG A 306 -5.31 -1.34 19.87
C ARG A 306 -5.60 0.16 19.85
N GLY A 307 -5.91 0.72 18.67
CA GLY A 307 -6.29 2.12 18.54
C GLY A 307 -7.51 2.49 19.37
N LEU A 308 -8.53 1.62 19.41
CA LEU A 308 -9.77 1.85 20.19
C LEU A 308 -9.57 1.72 21.71
N ILE A 309 -8.52 1.01 22.16
CA ILE A 309 -8.28 0.71 23.58
C ILE A 309 -7.37 1.76 24.24
N LYS A 310 -6.51 2.43 23.46
CA LYS A 310 -5.65 3.51 23.98
C LYS A 310 -6.54 4.65 24.50
N LYS A 311 -6.32 5.01 25.75
CA LYS A 311 -6.90 6.20 26.41
C LYS A 311 -6.10 7.41 26.04
#